data_09dc3b8778062d73644800326d56edc5
#
_entry.id   09dc3b8778062d73644800326d56edc5
#
_cell.length_a   1.000
_cell.length_b   1.000
_cell.length_c   1.000
_cell.angle_alpha   90.00
_cell.angle_beta   90.00
_cell.angle_gamma   90.00
#
_symmetry.space_group_name_H-M   'P 1'
#
loop_
_entity.id
_entity.type
_entity.pdbx_description
1 polymer ?
#
loop_
_entity_poly.entity_id
_entity_poly.type
_entity_poly.pdbx_seq_one_letter_code
_entity_poly.pdbx_strand_id
1 'polypeptide(L)'
;GGFDEAFLELPGEVLARTMIHHQHFFPVAARQNGLAPSFLAVTNTAPENAERVSRNAERVLAARLRDARFFWEADRKVPLELRFERLATVLFHKRLGSYREKSDRMEELAGWIARDVLGRDDARADARSAARLAKADLATEMVGEFAELQGVMGGIYAREQQLPEPVWQAIYHHYLPVSPEPTAAPAKADLGAGAVTWAAVALADKLDTIVGLFCAGERPTGSRDPFGLRRQAHGVFRIL
;
A
#
# COMPACT_ATOMS: atom_id res chain seq x y z
N GLY A 1 22.86 14.77 -4.39
CA GLY A 1 21.99 15.60 -5.21
C GLY A 1 20.82 16.16 -4.44
N GLY A 2 20.13 17.13 -5.04
CA GLY A 2 18.96 17.79 -4.45
C GLY A 2 17.77 17.82 -5.41
N PHE A 3 16.62 18.25 -4.89
CA PHE A 3 15.42 18.52 -5.67
C PHE A 3 14.67 19.72 -5.07
N ASP A 4 13.73 20.28 -5.82
CA ASP A 4 12.96 21.45 -5.40
C ASP A 4 12.12 21.14 -4.15
N GLU A 5 12.22 21.98 -3.12
CA GLU A 5 11.48 21.85 -1.86
C GLU A 5 9.96 21.81 -2.05
N ALA A 6 9.44 22.39 -3.12
CA ALA A 6 8.03 22.31 -3.47
C ALA A 6 7.52 20.87 -3.67
N PHE A 7 8.39 19.88 -3.92
CA PHE A 7 8.00 18.48 -3.96
C PHE A 7 7.77 17.84 -2.58
N LEU A 8 8.22 18.49 -1.50
CA LEU A 8 7.94 18.01 -0.13
C LEU A 8 6.44 18.08 0.25
N GLU A 9 5.61 18.73 -0.57
CA GLU A 9 4.14 18.68 -0.46
C GLU A 9 3.56 17.29 -0.81
N LEU A 10 4.33 16.46 -1.54
CA LEU A 10 3.95 15.08 -1.80
C LEU A 10 4.08 14.23 -0.53
N PRO A 11 3.27 13.18 -0.38
CA PRO A 11 3.46 12.21 0.69
C PRO A 11 4.90 11.69 0.73
N GLY A 12 5.47 11.58 1.93
CA GLY A 12 6.84 11.11 2.11
C GLY A 12 7.09 9.72 1.53
N GLU A 13 6.07 8.87 1.56
CA GLU A 13 6.07 7.54 0.98
C GLU A 13 6.23 7.58 -0.55
N VAL A 14 5.57 8.52 -1.23
CA VAL A 14 5.70 8.73 -2.68
C VAL A 14 7.12 9.19 -3.00
N LEU A 15 7.64 10.18 -2.27
CA LEU A 15 9.02 10.67 -2.44
C LEU A 15 10.05 9.55 -2.25
N ALA A 16 9.94 8.81 -1.14
CA ALA A 16 10.87 7.74 -0.82
C ALA A 16 10.82 6.62 -1.87
N ARG A 17 9.63 6.21 -2.29
CA ARG A 17 9.47 5.15 -3.31
C ARG A 17 10.00 5.57 -4.66
N THR A 18 9.72 6.79 -5.10
CA THR A 18 10.26 7.33 -6.35
C THR A 18 11.79 7.31 -6.35
N MET A 19 12.44 7.70 -5.25
CA MET A 19 13.89 7.66 -5.13
C MET A 19 14.44 6.22 -5.09
N ILE A 20 13.86 5.35 -4.26
CA ILE A 20 14.40 4.01 -4.01
C ILE A 20 14.16 3.07 -5.18
N HIS A 21 12.90 2.94 -5.64
CA HIS A 21 12.53 1.90 -6.60
C HIS A 21 12.86 2.28 -8.05
N HIS A 22 12.70 3.56 -8.40
CA HIS A 22 12.90 3.99 -9.78
C HIS A 22 14.33 4.46 -10.07
N GLN A 23 15.03 4.98 -9.06
CA GLN A 23 16.35 5.59 -9.26
C GLN A 23 17.48 4.90 -8.46
N HIS A 24 17.16 4.01 -7.54
CA HIS A 24 18.11 3.41 -6.59
C HIS A 24 18.89 4.45 -5.79
N PHE A 25 18.22 5.55 -5.45
CA PHE A 25 18.75 6.61 -4.59
C PHE A 25 18.30 6.41 -3.15
N PHE A 26 19.10 6.91 -2.22
CA PHE A 26 18.77 6.91 -0.79
C PHE A 26 18.16 8.26 -0.41
N PRO A 27 16.89 8.32 0.04
CA PRO A 27 16.31 9.54 0.59
C PRO A 27 17.04 9.95 1.87
N VAL A 28 17.19 11.25 2.06
CA VAL A 28 17.83 11.80 3.26
C VAL A 28 16.76 12.26 4.24
N ALA A 29 16.82 11.79 5.48
CA ALA A 29 15.92 12.23 6.54
C ALA A 29 16.22 13.67 6.96
N ALA A 30 15.19 14.45 7.20
CA ALA A 30 15.32 15.78 7.79
C ALA A 30 15.58 15.68 9.30
N ARG A 31 16.20 16.73 9.89
CA ARG A 31 16.53 16.73 11.32
C ARG A 31 15.31 16.75 12.25
N GLN A 32 14.18 17.25 11.79
CA GLN A 32 12.99 17.47 12.64
C GLN A 32 11.78 16.60 12.32
N ASN A 33 11.83 15.75 11.35
CA ASN A 33 10.84 14.80 10.84
C ASN A 33 10.69 14.91 9.32
N GLY A 34 10.33 13.81 8.66
CA GLY A 34 10.14 13.78 7.21
C GLY A 34 11.44 13.65 6.43
N LEU A 35 11.41 14.06 5.17
CA LEU A 35 12.52 13.98 4.24
C LEU A 35 13.13 15.37 3.97
N ALA A 36 14.45 15.41 3.83
CA ALA A 36 15.12 16.58 3.30
C ALA A 36 15.00 16.61 1.74
N PRO A 37 15.07 17.81 1.10
CA PRO A 37 15.01 17.93 -0.36
C PRO A 37 16.34 17.52 -1.01
N SER A 38 16.85 16.35 -0.60
CA SER A 38 18.15 15.81 -1.03
C SER A 38 18.15 14.29 -1.03
N PHE A 39 19.05 13.72 -1.81
CA PHE A 39 19.24 12.28 -1.92
C PHE A 39 20.72 11.92 -2.06
N LEU A 40 21.04 10.67 -1.74
CA LEU A 40 22.36 10.08 -1.99
C LEU A 40 22.25 9.05 -3.11
N ALA A 41 23.18 9.09 -4.04
CA ALA A 41 23.34 8.09 -5.09
C ALA A 41 24.74 7.48 -4.98
N VAL A 42 24.81 6.15 -5.02
CA VAL A 42 26.09 5.44 -5.09
C VAL A 42 26.46 5.27 -6.55
N THR A 43 27.60 5.80 -6.95
CA THR A 43 28.09 5.72 -8.33
C THR A 43 29.35 4.89 -8.42
N ASN A 44 29.52 4.16 -9.53
CA ASN A 44 30.73 3.40 -9.83
C ASN A 44 31.48 4.07 -10.98
N THR A 45 31.67 5.40 -10.88
CA THR A 45 32.36 6.22 -11.87
C THR A 45 33.50 7.01 -11.25
N ALA A 46 34.43 7.47 -12.10
CA ALA A 46 35.55 8.29 -11.63
C ALA A 46 35.04 9.61 -11.01
N PRO A 47 35.70 10.11 -9.92
CA PRO A 47 35.26 11.29 -9.15
C PRO A 47 35.12 12.58 -9.98
N GLU A 48 35.90 12.75 -11.02
CA GLU A 48 35.86 13.93 -11.93
C GLU A 48 34.51 14.07 -12.67
N ASN A 49 33.71 13.00 -12.73
CA ASN A 49 32.40 13.02 -13.34
C ASN A 49 31.25 13.30 -12.33
N ALA A 50 31.54 13.43 -11.05
CA ALA A 50 30.55 13.47 -9.98
C ALA A 50 29.51 14.60 -10.17
N GLU A 51 29.91 15.80 -10.54
CA GLU A 51 28.97 16.92 -10.77
C GLU A 51 28.01 16.67 -11.95
N ARG A 52 28.52 16.09 -13.05
CA ARG A 52 27.71 15.78 -14.22
C ARG A 52 26.70 14.70 -13.91
N VAL A 53 27.12 13.69 -13.14
CA VAL A 53 26.26 12.60 -12.68
C VAL A 53 25.18 13.13 -11.74
N SER A 54 25.54 13.99 -10.77
CA SER A 54 24.58 14.63 -9.86
C SER A 54 23.52 15.43 -10.61
N ARG A 55 23.92 16.34 -11.50
CA ARG A 55 22.97 17.14 -12.30
C ARG A 55 22.04 16.28 -13.17
N ASN A 56 22.53 15.18 -13.73
CA ASN A 56 21.69 14.25 -14.49
C ASN A 56 20.71 13.53 -13.59
N ALA A 57 21.14 13.03 -12.42
CA ALA A 57 20.28 12.38 -11.44
C ALA A 57 19.19 13.32 -10.93
N GLU A 58 19.52 14.56 -10.60
CA GLU A 58 18.58 15.61 -10.18
C GLU A 58 17.51 15.88 -11.24
N ARG A 59 17.93 15.99 -12.52
CA ARG A 59 16.99 16.23 -13.63
C ARG A 59 16.04 15.07 -13.84
N VAL A 60 16.53 13.82 -13.76
CA VAL A 60 15.69 12.61 -13.90
C VAL A 60 14.71 12.50 -12.73
N LEU A 61 15.19 12.69 -11.51
CA LEU A 61 14.34 12.67 -10.33
C LEU A 61 13.26 13.76 -10.38
N ALA A 62 13.61 14.99 -10.75
CA ALA A 62 12.65 16.07 -10.87
C ALA A 62 11.56 15.80 -11.92
N ALA A 63 11.87 15.09 -13.01
CA ALA A 63 10.87 14.66 -13.98
C ALA A 63 9.87 13.67 -13.33
N ARG A 64 10.37 12.64 -12.67
CA ARG A 64 9.55 11.64 -11.97
C ARG A 64 8.69 12.25 -10.85
N LEU A 65 9.22 13.20 -10.10
CA LEU A 65 8.46 13.90 -9.06
C LEU A 65 7.36 14.81 -9.63
N ARG A 66 7.57 15.38 -10.83
CA ARG A 66 6.49 16.11 -11.53
C ARG A 66 5.36 15.19 -11.97
N ASP A 67 5.69 13.99 -12.48
CA ASP A 67 4.69 12.99 -12.85
C ASP A 67 3.91 12.53 -11.61
N ALA A 68 4.61 12.23 -10.51
CA ALA A 68 3.98 11.87 -9.24
C ALA A 68 3.06 12.99 -8.70
N ARG A 69 3.47 14.26 -8.80
CA ARG A 69 2.62 15.40 -8.40
C ARG A 69 1.36 15.48 -9.26
N PHE A 70 1.48 15.29 -10.55
CA PHE A 70 0.33 15.29 -11.46
C PHE A 70 -0.69 14.22 -11.08
N PHE A 71 -0.23 12.98 -10.83
CA PHE A 71 -1.12 11.89 -10.38
C PHE A 71 -1.73 12.17 -9.00
N TRP A 72 -0.92 12.67 -8.05
CA TRP A 72 -1.40 13.04 -6.73
C TRP A 72 -2.54 14.05 -6.78
N GLU A 73 -2.37 15.13 -7.54
CA GLU A 73 -3.37 16.18 -7.70
C GLU A 73 -4.64 15.70 -8.44
N ALA A 74 -4.48 14.81 -9.42
CA ALA A 74 -5.61 14.22 -10.15
C ALA A 74 -6.41 13.26 -9.27
N ASP A 75 -5.71 12.39 -8.54
CA ASP A 75 -6.35 11.36 -7.72
C ASP A 75 -7.11 11.91 -6.53
N ARG A 76 -6.62 12.97 -5.87
CA ARG A 76 -7.29 13.63 -4.74
C ARG A 76 -8.67 14.19 -5.08
N LYS A 77 -8.96 14.46 -6.35
CA LYS A 77 -10.24 15.00 -6.81
C LYS A 77 -11.37 13.95 -6.86
N VAL A 78 -11.01 12.66 -6.76
CA VAL A 78 -11.96 11.56 -6.92
C VAL A 78 -12.07 10.78 -5.61
N PRO A 79 -13.24 10.74 -4.96
CA PRO A 79 -13.46 9.96 -3.75
C PRO A 79 -13.14 8.46 -3.93
N LEU A 80 -12.63 7.81 -2.87
CA LEU A 80 -12.32 6.37 -2.88
C LEU A 80 -13.57 5.52 -3.18
N GLU A 81 -14.75 5.93 -2.74
CA GLU A 81 -16.02 5.24 -3.08
C GLU A 81 -16.28 5.18 -4.59
N LEU A 82 -15.98 6.23 -5.33
CA LEU A 82 -16.12 6.22 -6.79
C LEU A 82 -15.05 5.34 -7.44
N ARG A 83 -13.87 5.23 -6.83
CA ARG A 83 -12.83 4.32 -7.31
C ARG A 83 -13.15 2.87 -6.99
N PHE A 84 -13.81 2.60 -5.88
CA PHE A 84 -14.31 1.27 -5.55
C PHE A 84 -15.24 0.73 -6.65
N GLU A 85 -16.12 1.56 -7.21
CA GLU A 85 -16.98 1.14 -8.33
C GLU A 85 -16.16 0.74 -9.58
N ARG A 86 -15.03 1.41 -9.83
CA ARG A 86 -14.13 1.09 -10.95
C ARG A 86 -13.40 -0.25 -10.77
N LEU A 87 -13.31 -0.80 -9.57
CA LEU A 87 -12.71 -2.11 -9.33
C LEU A 87 -13.43 -3.24 -10.10
N ALA A 88 -14.67 -3.04 -10.54
CA ALA A 88 -15.38 -3.97 -11.41
C ALA A 88 -14.66 -4.24 -12.75
N THR A 89 -13.82 -3.30 -13.20
CA THR A 89 -13.03 -3.45 -14.43
C THR A 89 -11.62 -3.97 -14.18
N VAL A 90 -11.19 -4.09 -12.92
CA VAL A 90 -9.86 -4.58 -12.55
C VAL A 90 -9.94 -6.06 -12.20
N LEU A 91 -9.38 -6.90 -13.04
CA LEU A 91 -9.42 -8.35 -12.85
C LEU A 91 -8.56 -8.78 -11.66
N PHE A 92 -9.15 -9.48 -10.70
CA PHE A 92 -8.39 -10.18 -9.65
C PHE A 92 -7.90 -11.54 -10.13
N HIS A 93 -8.83 -12.40 -10.58
CA HIS A 93 -8.50 -13.70 -11.12
C HIS A 93 -9.63 -14.19 -12.04
N LYS A 94 -9.28 -14.83 -13.18
CA LYS A 94 -10.25 -15.28 -14.21
C LYS A 94 -11.42 -16.14 -13.71
N ARG A 95 -11.25 -16.85 -12.59
CA ARG A 95 -12.28 -17.71 -11.97
C ARG A 95 -12.90 -17.09 -10.71
N LEU A 96 -12.31 -16.03 -10.16
CA LEU A 96 -12.77 -15.39 -8.93
C LEU A 96 -13.31 -13.98 -9.18
N GLY A 97 -13.29 -13.52 -10.43
CA GLY A 97 -13.84 -12.25 -10.84
C GLY A 97 -12.88 -11.05 -10.63
N SER A 98 -13.48 -9.90 -10.44
CA SER A 98 -12.84 -8.59 -10.30
C SER A 98 -12.38 -8.31 -8.86
N TYR A 99 -11.59 -7.25 -8.71
CA TYR A 99 -11.25 -6.73 -7.37
C TYR A 99 -12.48 -6.15 -6.65
N ARG A 100 -13.54 -5.76 -7.37
CA ARG A 100 -14.80 -5.36 -6.76
C ARG A 100 -15.44 -6.53 -6.02
N GLU A 101 -15.59 -7.67 -6.69
CA GLU A 101 -16.14 -8.89 -6.08
C GLU A 101 -15.28 -9.40 -4.92
N LYS A 102 -13.95 -9.27 -5.03
CA LYS A 102 -13.04 -9.56 -3.92
C LYS A 102 -13.30 -8.64 -2.73
N SER A 103 -13.44 -7.33 -2.95
CA SER A 103 -13.69 -6.37 -1.88
C SER A 103 -15.06 -6.58 -1.22
N ASP A 104 -16.09 -6.97 -1.98
CA ASP A 104 -17.41 -7.32 -1.44
C ASP A 104 -17.31 -8.54 -0.49
N ARG A 105 -16.54 -9.58 -0.86
CA ARG A 105 -16.28 -10.71 0.04
C ARG A 105 -15.45 -10.34 1.25
N MET A 106 -14.44 -9.49 1.06
CA MET A 106 -13.59 -9.01 2.16
C MET A 106 -14.39 -8.19 3.16
N GLU A 107 -15.33 -7.36 2.72
CA GLU A 107 -16.21 -6.55 3.56
C GLU A 107 -17.00 -7.44 4.55
N GLU A 108 -17.68 -8.46 4.03
CA GLU A 108 -18.46 -9.39 4.87
C GLU A 108 -17.55 -10.19 5.81
N LEU A 109 -16.43 -10.70 5.29
CA LEU A 109 -15.49 -11.50 6.07
C LEU A 109 -14.82 -10.69 7.18
N ALA A 110 -14.40 -9.45 6.92
CA ALA A 110 -13.80 -8.57 7.91
C ALA A 110 -14.77 -8.22 9.04
N GLY A 111 -16.03 -7.93 8.70
CA GLY A 111 -17.07 -7.70 9.70
C GLY A 111 -17.32 -8.92 10.58
N TRP A 112 -17.35 -10.12 10.01
CA TRP A 112 -17.48 -11.36 10.76
C TRP A 112 -16.25 -11.63 11.63
N ILE A 113 -15.03 -11.47 11.10
CA ILE A 113 -13.80 -11.66 11.88
C ILE A 113 -13.75 -10.71 13.07
N ALA A 114 -14.05 -9.43 12.88
CA ALA A 114 -14.04 -8.45 13.97
C ALA A 114 -15.01 -8.87 15.10
N ARG A 115 -16.24 -9.22 14.77
CA ARG A 115 -17.27 -9.57 15.75
C ARG A 115 -17.08 -10.96 16.34
N ASP A 116 -17.00 -12.00 15.50
CA ASP A 116 -17.17 -13.40 15.95
C ASP A 116 -15.84 -14.08 16.27
N VAL A 117 -14.74 -13.67 15.63
CA VAL A 117 -13.41 -14.25 15.88
C VAL A 117 -12.65 -13.44 16.92
N LEU A 118 -12.63 -12.10 16.78
CA LEU A 118 -11.87 -11.23 17.67
C LEU A 118 -12.71 -10.72 18.87
N GLY A 119 -14.02 -10.99 18.90
CA GLY A 119 -14.92 -10.60 19.98
C GLY A 119 -15.10 -9.07 20.10
N ARG A 120 -14.95 -8.32 19.03
CA ARG A 120 -14.96 -6.85 18.99
C ARG A 120 -16.02 -6.33 18.01
N ASP A 121 -17.29 -6.43 18.45
CA ASP A 121 -18.41 -5.92 17.65
C ASP A 121 -18.36 -4.39 17.45
N ASP A 122 -17.74 -3.68 18.37
CA ASP A 122 -17.47 -2.24 18.28
C ASP A 122 -16.58 -1.87 17.07
N ALA A 123 -15.66 -2.75 16.64
CA ALA A 123 -14.80 -2.55 15.47
C ALA A 123 -15.43 -3.03 14.15
N ARG A 124 -16.60 -3.68 14.19
CA ARG A 124 -17.22 -4.32 13.02
C ARG A 124 -17.51 -3.35 11.89
N ALA A 125 -18.08 -2.19 12.19
CA ALA A 125 -18.43 -1.19 11.18
C ALA A 125 -17.18 -0.64 10.48
N ASP A 126 -16.15 -0.31 11.24
CA ASP A 126 -14.87 0.18 10.72
C ASP A 126 -14.17 -0.89 9.88
N ALA A 127 -14.17 -2.16 10.33
CA ALA A 127 -13.59 -3.27 9.60
C ALA A 127 -14.27 -3.50 8.24
N ARG A 128 -15.61 -3.42 8.18
CA ARG A 128 -16.36 -3.49 6.93
C ARG A 128 -16.00 -2.35 5.99
N SER A 129 -16.07 -1.10 6.50
CA SER A 129 -15.74 0.09 5.73
C SER A 129 -14.31 0.03 5.16
N ALA A 130 -13.34 -0.32 6.01
CA ALA A 130 -11.95 -0.43 5.59
C ALA A 130 -11.74 -1.55 4.55
N ALA A 131 -12.32 -2.73 4.75
CA ALA A 131 -12.21 -3.86 3.81
C ALA A 131 -12.82 -3.53 2.44
N ARG A 132 -13.96 -2.84 2.42
CA ARG A 132 -14.61 -2.37 1.19
C ARG A 132 -13.67 -1.48 0.37
N LEU A 133 -12.98 -0.53 1.02
CA LEU A 133 -12.14 0.46 0.35
C LEU A 133 -10.67 0.06 0.21
N ALA A 134 -10.24 -1.03 0.84
CA ALA A 134 -8.83 -1.43 0.92
C ALA A 134 -8.14 -1.61 -0.45
N LYS A 135 -8.89 -1.90 -1.50
CA LYS A 135 -8.37 -2.10 -2.86
C LYS A 135 -8.71 -0.94 -3.81
N ALA A 136 -9.39 0.10 -3.34
CA ALA A 136 -9.87 1.20 -4.19
C ALA A 136 -8.73 1.98 -4.87
N ASP A 137 -7.55 2.00 -4.25
CA ASP A 137 -6.36 2.64 -4.80
C ASP A 137 -5.78 1.94 -6.04
N LEU A 138 -6.11 0.67 -6.29
CA LEU A 138 -5.77 -0.02 -7.54
C LEU A 138 -6.40 0.64 -8.78
N ALA A 139 -7.43 1.47 -8.60
CA ALA A 139 -8.07 2.24 -9.65
C ALA A 139 -7.59 3.71 -9.69
N THR A 140 -6.44 4.03 -9.08
CA THR A 140 -5.81 5.36 -9.09
C THR A 140 -4.71 5.44 -10.14
N GLU A 141 -4.45 6.64 -10.64
CA GLU A 141 -3.33 6.88 -11.56
C GLU A 141 -1.98 6.66 -10.84
N MET A 142 -1.89 7.08 -9.58
CA MET A 142 -0.69 6.91 -8.76
C MET A 142 -0.29 5.43 -8.62
N VAL A 143 -1.21 4.54 -8.26
CA VAL A 143 -0.92 3.10 -8.12
C VAL A 143 -0.73 2.44 -9.48
N GLY A 144 -1.37 2.96 -10.54
CA GLY A 144 -1.12 2.52 -11.90
C GLY A 144 0.32 2.70 -12.35
N GLU A 145 0.98 3.80 -11.97
CA GLU A 145 2.39 4.08 -12.28
C GLU A 145 3.34 3.54 -11.20
N PHE A 146 2.96 3.59 -9.92
CA PHE A 146 3.76 3.18 -8.77
C PHE A 146 3.06 2.04 -8.02
N ALA A 147 3.05 0.85 -8.62
CA ALA A 147 2.33 -0.31 -8.10
C ALA A 147 2.75 -0.75 -6.68
N GLU A 148 3.98 -0.43 -6.29
CA GLU A 148 4.50 -0.69 -4.94
C GLU A 148 3.88 0.19 -3.84
N LEU A 149 3.13 1.22 -4.21
CA LEU A 149 2.39 2.11 -3.30
C LEU A 149 0.96 1.61 -3.01
N GLN A 150 0.54 0.48 -3.58
CA GLN A 150 -0.78 -0.09 -3.32
C GLN A 150 -1.00 -0.32 -1.82
N GLY A 151 -2.19 -0.02 -1.33
CA GLY A 151 -2.55 -0.02 0.08
C GLY A 151 -2.13 1.25 0.80
N VAL A 152 -0.86 1.65 0.65
CA VAL A 152 -0.31 2.88 1.23
C VAL A 152 -1.07 4.10 0.70
N MET A 153 -1.23 4.21 -0.61
CA MET A 153 -1.99 5.32 -1.22
C MET A 153 -3.47 5.28 -0.85
N GLY A 154 -4.06 4.08 -0.76
CA GLY A 154 -5.43 3.92 -0.27
C GLY A 154 -5.62 4.53 1.12
N GLY A 155 -4.71 4.23 2.05
CA GLY A 155 -4.73 4.80 3.39
C GLY A 155 -4.49 6.31 3.43
N ILE A 156 -3.56 6.82 2.61
CA ILE A 156 -3.29 8.26 2.49
C ILE A 156 -4.52 9.00 1.96
N TYR A 157 -5.14 8.52 0.88
CA TYR A 157 -6.37 9.12 0.35
C TYR A 157 -7.54 9.03 1.33
N ALA A 158 -7.68 7.91 2.06
CA ALA A 158 -8.69 7.76 3.09
C ALA A 158 -8.52 8.79 4.21
N ARG A 159 -7.28 9.04 4.65
CA ARG A 159 -6.96 10.08 5.65
C ARG A 159 -7.26 11.48 5.13
N GLU A 160 -6.88 11.81 3.90
CA GLU A 160 -7.19 13.10 3.25
C GLU A 160 -8.71 13.33 3.14
N GLN A 161 -9.48 12.26 2.93
CA GLN A 161 -10.93 12.30 2.89
C GLN A 161 -11.59 12.21 4.28
N GLN A 162 -10.78 12.32 5.34
CA GLN A 162 -11.22 12.35 6.73
C GLN A 162 -12.02 11.11 7.19
N LEU A 163 -11.69 9.93 6.64
CA LEU A 163 -12.23 8.68 7.16
C LEU A 163 -11.72 8.45 8.60
N PRO A 164 -12.49 7.72 9.43
CA PRO A 164 -12.06 7.41 10.78
C PRO A 164 -10.65 6.81 10.85
N GLU A 165 -9.90 7.16 11.90
CA GLU A 165 -8.52 6.72 12.05
C GLU A 165 -8.35 5.19 11.95
N PRO A 166 -9.17 4.35 12.63
CA PRO A 166 -9.07 2.90 12.47
C PRO A 166 -9.26 2.43 11.03
N VAL A 167 -10.09 3.13 10.24
CA VAL A 167 -10.38 2.78 8.85
C VAL A 167 -9.19 3.08 7.94
N TRP A 168 -8.67 4.32 7.96
CA TRP A 168 -7.55 4.66 7.07
C TRP A 168 -6.26 3.91 7.45
N GLN A 169 -6.01 3.66 8.74
CA GLN A 169 -4.87 2.86 9.18
C GLN A 169 -4.98 1.40 8.69
N ALA A 170 -6.17 0.82 8.80
CA ALA A 170 -6.40 -0.54 8.29
C ALA A 170 -6.20 -0.61 6.77
N ILE A 171 -6.68 0.36 6.01
CA ILE A 171 -6.45 0.44 4.55
C ILE A 171 -4.94 0.56 4.27
N TYR A 172 -4.23 1.43 4.97
CA TYR A 172 -2.80 1.66 4.76
C TYR A 172 -1.95 0.40 5.00
N HIS A 173 -2.28 -0.38 6.02
CA HIS A 173 -1.46 -1.50 6.49
C HIS A 173 -1.98 -2.89 6.11
N HIS A 174 -3.11 -3.05 5.39
CA HIS A 174 -3.76 -4.34 5.20
C HIS A 174 -2.93 -5.40 4.47
N TYR A 175 -1.97 -5.00 3.65
CA TYR A 175 -1.06 -5.96 3.01
C TYR A 175 -0.04 -6.56 3.98
N LEU A 176 0.25 -5.88 5.10
CA LEU A 176 1.20 -6.37 6.09
C LEU A 176 0.59 -7.52 6.93
N PRO A 177 1.43 -8.43 7.44
CA PRO A 177 2.83 -8.60 7.15
C PRO A 177 3.06 -9.25 5.76
N VAL A 178 4.12 -8.83 5.07
CA VAL A 178 4.47 -9.36 3.73
C VAL A 178 5.52 -10.47 3.78
N SER A 179 6.14 -10.70 4.93
CA SER A 179 7.17 -11.72 5.14
C SER A 179 7.01 -12.39 6.51
N PRO A 180 7.65 -13.54 6.76
CA PRO A 180 7.62 -14.20 8.06
C PRO A 180 8.42 -13.47 9.15
N GLU A 181 9.17 -12.44 8.82
CA GLU A 181 9.99 -11.71 9.79
C GLU A 181 9.13 -10.90 10.78
N PRO A 182 9.54 -10.82 12.07
CA PRO A 182 8.77 -10.08 13.09
C PRO A 182 8.53 -8.61 12.75
N THR A 183 9.51 -7.97 12.12
CA THR A 183 9.47 -6.55 11.71
C THR A 183 8.58 -6.26 10.50
N ALA A 184 8.03 -7.31 9.87
CA ALA A 184 7.15 -7.15 8.71
C ALA A 184 5.71 -6.76 9.08
N ALA A 185 5.30 -6.89 10.35
CA ALA A 185 4.00 -6.44 10.84
C ALA A 185 4.09 -4.97 11.30
N PRO A 186 2.99 -4.20 11.21
CA PRO A 186 2.95 -2.87 11.78
C PRO A 186 3.08 -2.95 13.31
N ALA A 187 3.78 -1.98 13.91
CA ALA A 187 3.88 -1.92 15.36
C ALA A 187 2.53 -1.56 15.98
N LYS A 188 2.24 -2.10 17.17
CA LYS A 188 0.99 -1.77 17.89
C LYS A 188 0.86 -0.27 18.15
N ALA A 189 1.99 0.42 18.35
CA ALA A 189 2.01 1.87 18.53
C ALA A 189 1.52 2.64 17.29
N ASP A 190 1.78 2.10 16.08
CA ASP A 190 1.37 2.72 14.82
C ASP A 190 -0.12 2.53 14.53
N LEU A 191 -0.72 1.48 15.10
CA LEU A 191 -2.12 1.12 14.90
C LEU A 191 -3.06 1.67 15.98
N GLY A 192 -2.56 1.92 17.18
CA GLY A 192 -3.37 2.42 18.29
C GLY A 192 -4.70 1.68 18.46
N ALA A 193 -5.81 2.44 18.44
CA ALA A 193 -7.17 1.89 18.50
C ALA A 193 -7.56 1.10 17.21
N GLY A 194 -6.88 1.31 16.11
CA GLY A 194 -7.14 0.65 14.83
C GLY A 194 -6.61 -0.79 14.71
N ALA A 195 -5.91 -1.30 15.73
CA ALA A 195 -5.26 -2.61 15.66
C ALA A 195 -6.23 -3.77 15.32
N VAL A 196 -7.43 -3.77 15.92
CA VAL A 196 -8.44 -4.79 15.65
C VAL A 196 -9.01 -4.65 14.23
N THR A 197 -9.31 -3.44 13.82
CA THR A 197 -9.79 -3.13 12.46
C THR A 197 -8.78 -3.58 11.42
N TRP A 198 -7.51 -3.23 11.62
CA TRP A 198 -6.42 -3.70 10.76
C TRP A 198 -6.32 -5.23 10.71
N ALA A 199 -6.33 -5.90 11.88
CA ALA A 199 -6.23 -7.35 11.94
C ALA A 199 -7.37 -8.04 11.18
N ALA A 200 -8.61 -7.56 11.36
CA ALA A 200 -9.77 -8.09 10.67
C ALA A 200 -9.66 -7.93 9.15
N VAL A 201 -9.26 -6.76 8.66
CA VAL A 201 -9.11 -6.49 7.22
C VAL A 201 -7.95 -7.28 6.61
N ALA A 202 -6.79 -7.30 7.30
CA ALA A 202 -5.62 -8.04 6.84
C ALA A 202 -5.86 -9.56 6.80
N LEU A 203 -6.57 -10.10 7.79
CA LEU A 203 -7.00 -11.51 7.79
C LEU A 203 -8.00 -11.78 6.67
N ALA A 204 -9.00 -10.91 6.47
CA ALA A 204 -9.99 -11.06 5.41
C ALA A 204 -9.34 -11.11 4.03
N ASP A 205 -8.42 -10.20 3.72
CA ASP A 205 -7.69 -10.19 2.44
C ASP A 205 -6.88 -11.47 2.20
N LYS A 206 -6.14 -11.90 3.23
CA LYS A 206 -5.28 -13.08 3.15
C LYS A 206 -6.11 -14.37 3.03
N LEU A 207 -7.17 -14.52 3.82
CA LEU A 207 -8.03 -15.70 3.81
C LEU A 207 -8.85 -15.79 2.52
N ASP A 208 -9.45 -14.68 2.04
CA ASP A 208 -10.14 -14.67 0.73
C ASP A 208 -9.19 -15.06 -0.40
N THR A 209 -7.95 -14.57 -0.38
CA THR A 209 -6.95 -14.92 -1.38
C THR A 209 -6.59 -16.40 -1.32
N ILE A 210 -6.27 -16.93 -0.13
CA ILE A 210 -5.86 -18.32 0.04
C ILE A 210 -7.00 -19.25 -0.38
N VAL A 211 -8.16 -19.10 0.24
CA VAL A 211 -9.31 -20.01 0.00
C VAL A 211 -9.79 -19.89 -1.46
N GLY A 212 -9.94 -18.66 -1.95
CA GLY A 212 -10.40 -18.43 -3.32
C GLY A 212 -9.48 -19.06 -4.36
N LEU A 213 -8.16 -18.86 -4.25
CA LEU A 213 -7.20 -19.42 -5.20
C LEU A 213 -7.11 -20.94 -5.11
N PHE A 214 -7.18 -21.53 -3.91
CA PHE A 214 -7.28 -23.00 -3.78
C PHE A 214 -8.55 -23.55 -4.44
N CYS A 215 -9.70 -22.90 -4.26
CA CYS A 215 -10.95 -23.26 -4.95
C CYS A 215 -10.85 -23.08 -6.46
N ALA A 216 -10.07 -22.10 -6.92
CA ALA A 216 -9.77 -21.90 -8.33
C ALA A 216 -8.77 -22.92 -8.91
N GLY A 217 -8.23 -23.82 -8.08
CA GLY A 217 -7.26 -24.84 -8.49
C GLY A 217 -5.80 -24.37 -8.50
N GLU A 218 -5.55 -23.15 -8.05
CA GLU A 218 -4.20 -22.59 -7.93
C GLU A 218 -3.52 -23.14 -6.67
N ARG A 219 -2.53 -24.00 -6.84
CA ARG A 219 -1.79 -24.62 -5.72
C ARG A 219 -0.31 -24.34 -5.84
N PRO A 220 0.35 -23.87 -4.76
CA PRO A 220 1.80 -23.74 -4.75
C PRO A 220 2.47 -25.09 -4.81
N THR A 221 3.49 -25.23 -5.66
CA THR A 221 4.26 -26.47 -5.83
C THR A 221 5.76 -26.16 -5.71
N GLY A 222 6.50 -26.93 -4.90
CA GLY A 222 7.96 -26.79 -4.77
C GLY A 222 8.40 -25.32 -4.64
N SER A 223 9.16 -24.82 -5.60
CA SER A 223 9.61 -23.43 -5.68
C SER A 223 8.60 -22.48 -6.34
N ARG A 224 7.50 -22.99 -6.91
CA ARG A 224 6.55 -22.18 -7.68
C ARG A 224 5.36 -21.77 -6.82
N ASP A 225 5.23 -20.48 -6.55
CA ASP A 225 4.13 -19.85 -5.83
C ASP A 225 3.84 -18.46 -6.45
N PRO A 226 3.21 -18.42 -7.64
CA PRO A 226 3.03 -17.17 -8.39
C PRO A 226 2.11 -16.17 -7.68
N PHE A 227 1.23 -16.65 -6.79
CA PHE A 227 0.31 -15.79 -6.03
C PHE A 227 0.77 -15.53 -4.59
N GLY A 228 1.93 -16.02 -4.18
CA GLY A 228 2.47 -15.82 -2.84
C GLY A 228 1.62 -16.45 -1.72
N LEU A 229 0.92 -17.56 -1.99
CA LEU A 229 0.00 -18.20 -1.03
C LEU A 229 0.69 -18.59 0.28
N ARG A 230 1.93 -19.05 0.22
CA ARG A 230 2.72 -19.35 1.43
C ARG A 230 2.96 -18.09 2.27
N ARG A 231 3.28 -16.97 1.63
CA ARG A 231 3.45 -15.69 2.33
C ARG A 231 2.14 -15.21 2.95
N GLN A 232 1.01 -15.38 2.24
CA GLN A 232 -0.31 -15.06 2.78
C GLN A 232 -0.61 -15.91 4.03
N ALA A 233 -0.36 -17.23 3.98
CA ALA A 233 -0.56 -18.13 5.11
C ALA A 233 0.34 -17.74 6.32
N HIS A 234 1.63 -17.46 6.09
CA HIS A 234 2.51 -16.94 7.14
C HIS A 234 1.98 -15.62 7.73
N GLY A 235 1.43 -14.74 6.89
CA GLY A 235 0.80 -13.50 7.32
C GLY A 235 -0.37 -13.73 8.27
N VAL A 236 -1.23 -14.72 7.99
CA VAL A 236 -2.35 -15.09 8.88
C VAL A 236 -1.85 -15.47 10.26
N PHE A 237 -0.87 -16.39 10.36
CA PHE A 237 -0.28 -16.82 11.65
C PHE A 237 0.44 -15.69 12.40
N ARG A 238 0.84 -14.63 11.72
CA ARG A 238 1.52 -13.50 12.35
C ARG A 238 0.56 -12.44 12.87
N ILE A 239 -0.66 -12.41 12.37
CA ILE A 239 -1.70 -11.49 12.82
C ILE A 239 -2.42 -12.05 14.05
N LEU A 240 -2.62 -13.38 14.09
CA LEU A 240 -3.20 -14.09 15.22
C LEU A 240 -2.22 -14.23 16.40
#